data_02b18575eb5d48cb253aef35ba9f1e10
#
_entry.id   02b18575eb5d48cb253aef35ba9f1e10
#
_cell.length_a   1.000
_cell.length_b   1.000
_cell.length_c   1.000
_cell.angle_alpha   90.00
_cell.angle_beta   90.00
_cell.angle_gamma   90.00
#
_symmetry.space_group_name_H-M   'P 1'
#
loop_
_entity.id
_entity.type
_entity.pdbx_description
1 polymer ?
#
loop_
_entity_poly.entity_id
_entity_poly.type
_entity_poly.pdbx_seq_one_letter_code
_entity_poly.pdbx_strand_id
1 'polypeptide(L)'
;LYESTNSKILSFNFFDIYKKIDSHFTRLSSLQPDILIAQPSVLMIIAKAIENNDLKIKPTKVISVAEVLTKEDRLYFESVFKIRLSEVYQCTEGFLATTCKKGVLHFNEDFLIVEKKFINHEKTKFHPIITDLLRTTQPVIRYELNDIVSIKENCKCGSKFMAIDKVEGRSDDIISLLDDNKKIVKIFPDIFRRTIVLSDDRIKDYSVIQKTENTLELYIDSKFSNSFLSVKKSIEKMLKKYNISQVDILKVNKLQFTVGDKKRRIKNEYS
;
A
#
# COMPACT_ATOMS: atom_id res chain seq x y z
N LEU A 1 -18.43 -5.36 19.69
CA LEU A 1 -17.39 -4.32 19.89
C LEU A 1 -17.73 -3.01 19.16
N TYR A 2 -18.50 -3.08 18.06
CA TYR A 2 -18.83 -1.92 17.22
C TYR A 2 -20.33 -1.54 17.25
N GLU A 3 -21.14 -2.18 18.08
CA GLU A 3 -22.59 -1.89 18.20
C GLU A 3 -22.86 -0.48 18.69
N SER A 4 -21.96 0.07 19.53
CA SER A 4 -22.03 1.45 20.02
C SER A 4 -21.83 2.52 18.93
N THR A 5 -21.34 2.16 17.75
CA THR A 5 -21.19 3.07 16.61
C THR A 5 -22.47 3.19 15.78
N ASN A 6 -23.47 2.33 16.00
CA ASN A 6 -24.74 2.40 15.31
C ASN A 6 -25.59 3.57 15.83
N SER A 7 -26.24 4.26 14.92
CA SER A 7 -27.15 5.36 15.21
C SER A 7 -28.38 5.29 14.29
N LYS A 8 -29.29 6.26 14.41
CA LYS A 8 -30.45 6.34 13.49
C LYS A 8 -30.07 6.59 12.03
N ILE A 9 -28.83 7.09 11.79
CA ILE A 9 -28.34 7.48 10.45
C ILE A 9 -27.22 6.56 9.97
N LEU A 10 -26.52 5.86 10.87
CA LEU A 10 -25.37 5.03 10.55
C LEU A 10 -25.56 3.60 11.10
N SER A 11 -25.44 2.61 10.23
CA SER A 11 -25.35 1.20 10.61
C SER A 11 -23.94 0.71 10.28
N PHE A 12 -23.17 0.36 11.31
CA PHE A 12 -21.83 -0.19 11.15
C PHE A 12 -21.86 -1.71 11.18
N ASN A 13 -21.34 -2.34 10.14
CA ASN A 13 -21.28 -3.79 10.02
C ASN A 13 -19.84 -4.25 9.88
N PHE A 14 -19.35 -4.97 10.86
CA PHE A 14 -18.00 -5.55 10.85
C PHE A 14 -17.99 -6.91 10.16
N PHE A 15 -16.97 -7.15 9.35
CA PHE A 15 -16.65 -8.41 8.70
C PHE A 15 -15.25 -8.85 9.10
N ASP A 16 -15.15 -10.01 9.68
CA ASP A 16 -13.90 -10.56 10.20
C ASP A 16 -13.00 -11.05 9.04
N ILE A 17 -11.91 -10.36 8.80
CA ILE A 17 -10.95 -10.68 7.72
C ILE A 17 -10.11 -11.94 8.02
N TYR A 18 -10.10 -12.44 9.26
CA TYR A 18 -9.46 -13.72 9.59
C TYR A 18 -10.26 -14.93 9.11
N LYS A 19 -11.52 -14.73 8.76
CA LYS A 19 -12.33 -15.72 8.07
C LYS A 19 -12.09 -15.64 6.57
N LYS A 20 -12.41 -16.73 5.84
CA LYS A 20 -12.39 -16.67 4.38
C LYS A 20 -13.34 -15.57 3.88
N ILE A 21 -12.84 -14.66 3.05
CA ILE A 21 -13.61 -13.49 2.61
C ILE A 21 -14.85 -13.90 1.82
N ASP A 22 -14.79 -14.98 1.03
CA ASP A 22 -15.91 -15.53 0.28
C ASP A 22 -17.09 -15.97 1.18
N SER A 23 -16.82 -16.40 2.42
CA SER A 23 -17.86 -16.73 3.39
C SER A 23 -18.74 -15.54 3.79
N HIS A 24 -18.31 -14.32 3.48
CA HIS A 24 -19.05 -13.09 3.75
C HIS A 24 -19.90 -12.60 2.57
N PHE A 25 -19.79 -13.18 1.38
CA PHE A 25 -20.44 -12.67 0.17
C PHE A 25 -21.96 -12.65 0.24
N THR A 26 -22.58 -13.70 0.79
CA THR A 26 -24.03 -13.74 0.99
C THR A 26 -24.51 -12.61 1.89
N ARG A 27 -23.82 -12.40 3.03
CA ARG A 27 -24.17 -11.31 3.95
C ARG A 27 -23.91 -9.93 3.34
N LEU A 28 -22.81 -9.74 2.60
CA LEU A 28 -22.51 -8.49 1.88
C LEU A 28 -23.58 -8.20 0.83
N SER A 29 -23.97 -9.21 0.05
CA SER A 29 -25.03 -9.07 -0.96
C SER A 29 -26.37 -8.70 -0.35
N SER A 30 -26.72 -9.25 0.81
CA SER A 30 -27.97 -8.89 1.51
C SER A 30 -27.91 -7.50 2.14
N LEU A 31 -26.74 -7.11 2.65
CA LEU A 31 -26.53 -5.82 3.32
C LEU A 31 -26.56 -4.64 2.34
N GLN A 32 -26.06 -4.81 1.11
CA GLN A 32 -25.91 -3.72 0.13
C GLN A 32 -25.28 -2.46 0.74
N PRO A 33 -24.01 -2.49 1.18
CA PRO A 33 -23.42 -1.38 1.93
C PRO A 33 -23.30 -0.11 1.04
N ASP A 34 -23.69 1.04 1.59
CA ASP A 34 -23.44 2.34 0.94
C ASP A 34 -21.94 2.68 0.94
N ILE A 35 -21.26 2.36 2.02
CA ILE A 35 -19.83 2.61 2.19
C ILE A 35 -19.11 1.29 2.46
N LEU A 36 -18.14 0.95 1.63
CA LEU A 36 -17.27 -0.19 1.80
C LEU A 36 -15.87 0.29 2.21
N ILE A 37 -15.40 -0.16 3.37
CA ILE A 37 -14.06 0.15 3.89
C ILE A 37 -13.28 -1.15 4.00
N ALA A 38 -12.17 -1.27 3.30
CA ALA A 38 -11.32 -2.45 3.38
C ALA A 38 -9.88 -2.17 2.93
N GLN A 39 -9.00 -3.11 3.25
CA GLN A 39 -7.62 -3.11 2.77
C GLN A 39 -7.58 -3.43 1.27
N PRO A 40 -6.59 -2.93 0.50
CA PRO A 40 -6.38 -3.28 -0.90
C PRO A 40 -6.42 -4.79 -1.19
N SER A 41 -5.81 -5.61 -0.33
CA SER A 41 -5.84 -7.07 -0.47
C SER A 41 -7.25 -7.66 -0.41
N VAL A 42 -8.10 -7.15 0.46
CA VAL A 42 -9.52 -7.54 0.59
C VAL A 42 -10.35 -6.97 -0.56
N LEU A 43 -10.13 -5.70 -0.93
CA LEU A 43 -10.79 -5.07 -2.09
C LEU A 43 -10.51 -5.83 -3.38
N MET A 44 -9.30 -6.40 -3.53
CA MET A 44 -8.95 -7.24 -4.68
C MET A 44 -9.81 -8.50 -4.77
N ILE A 45 -10.06 -9.18 -3.63
CA ILE A 45 -10.92 -10.38 -3.57
C ILE A 45 -12.37 -9.99 -3.90
N ILE A 46 -12.86 -8.90 -3.31
CA ILE A 46 -14.22 -8.40 -3.54
C ILE A 46 -14.40 -7.98 -5.00
N ALA A 47 -13.46 -7.25 -5.58
CA ALA A 47 -13.52 -6.80 -6.97
C ALA A 47 -13.57 -7.99 -7.94
N LYS A 48 -12.71 -9.01 -7.74
CA LYS A 48 -12.76 -10.24 -8.55
C LYS A 48 -14.09 -10.99 -8.40
N ALA A 49 -14.66 -11.03 -7.20
CA ALA A 49 -15.95 -11.67 -6.98
C ALA A 49 -17.10 -10.92 -7.69
N ILE A 50 -17.02 -9.59 -7.77
CA ILE A 50 -17.99 -8.78 -8.53
C ILE A 50 -17.85 -9.07 -10.04
N GLU A 51 -16.64 -9.10 -10.58
CA GLU A 51 -16.41 -9.43 -12.00
C GLU A 51 -16.88 -10.84 -12.37
N ASN A 52 -16.69 -11.80 -11.48
CA ASN A 52 -17.13 -13.19 -11.67
C ASN A 52 -18.64 -13.39 -11.43
N ASN A 53 -19.38 -12.34 -11.03
CA ASN A 53 -20.78 -12.40 -10.59
C ASN A 53 -21.04 -13.23 -9.32
N ASP A 54 -20.01 -13.53 -8.53
CA ASP A 54 -20.12 -14.22 -7.24
C ASP A 54 -20.64 -13.30 -6.13
N LEU A 55 -20.43 -11.97 -6.30
CA LEU A 55 -20.87 -10.94 -5.35
C LEU A 55 -21.56 -9.79 -6.09
N LYS A 56 -22.76 -9.41 -5.61
CA LYS A 56 -23.56 -8.33 -6.17
C LYS A 56 -23.76 -7.22 -5.15
N ILE A 57 -22.89 -6.22 -5.17
CA ILE A 57 -22.98 -5.00 -4.36
C ILE A 57 -22.69 -3.77 -5.23
N LYS A 58 -23.25 -2.63 -4.85
CA LYS A 58 -23.04 -1.34 -5.51
C LYS A 58 -22.81 -0.23 -4.48
N PRO A 59 -21.68 -0.20 -3.78
CA PRO A 59 -21.39 0.85 -2.82
C PRO A 59 -21.30 2.21 -3.51
N THR A 60 -21.78 3.25 -2.85
CA THR A 60 -21.65 4.64 -3.31
C THR A 60 -20.28 5.22 -3.00
N LYS A 61 -19.57 4.61 -2.03
CA LYS A 61 -18.21 4.99 -1.64
C LYS A 61 -17.39 3.75 -1.27
N VAL A 62 -16.18 3.68 -1.80
CA VAL A 62 -15.17 2.67 -1.40
C VAL A 62 -13.96 3.39 -0.84
N ILE A 63 -13.51 2.94 0.33
CA ILE A 63 -12.37 3.53 1.06
C ILE A 63 -11.31 2.47 1.26
N SER A 64 -10.15 2.71 0.71
CA SER A 64 -8.94 1.89 0.94
C SER A 64 -8.24 2.33 2.22
N VAL A 65 -7.86 1.36 3.07
CA VAL A 65 -7.21 1.62 4.37
C VAL A 65 -6.08 0.62 4.63
N ALA A 66 -5.22 0.95 5.57
CA ALA A 66 -4.25 0.07 6.25
C ALA A 66 -3.11 -0.52 5.41
N GLU A 67 -3.23 -0.63 4.10
CA GLU A 67 -2.17 -1.11 3.20
C GLU A 67 -1.87 -0.07 2.12
N VAL A 68 -0.68 -0.13 1.53
CA VAL A 68 -0.32 0.75 0.42
C VAL A 68 -1.18 0.44 -0.80
N LEU A 69 -1.92 1.44 -1.27
CA LEU A 69 -2.71 1.36 -2.50
C LEU A 69 -1.82 1.72 -3.69
N THR A 70 -1.57 0.75 -4.58
CA THR A 70 -0.81 1.01 -5.80
C THR A 70 -1.67 1.74 -6.84
N LYS A 71 -1.03 2.40 -7.80
CA LYS A 71 -1.75 3.07 -8.89
C LYS A 71 -2.54 2.07 -9.74
N GLU A 72 -1.97 0.91 -9.98
CA GLU A 72 -2.56 -0.20 -10.74
C GLU A 72 -3.79 -0.76 -10.02
N ASP A 73 -3.66 -1.06 -8.71
CA ASP A 73 -4.77 -1.53 -7.89
C ASP A 73 -5.91 -0.49 -7.85
N ARG A 74 -5.56 0.79 -7.70
CA ARG A 74 -6.55 1.88 -7.73
C ARG A 74 -7.34 1.90 -9.04
N LEU A 75 -6.65 1.89 -10.19
CA LEU A 75 -7.30 1.90 -11.50
C LEU A 75 -8.20 0.67 -11.70
N TYR A 76 -7.72 -0.49 -11.26
CA TYR A 76 -8.49 -1.72 -11.31
C TYR A 76 -9.77 -1.62 -10.45
N PHE A 77 -9.67 -1.20 -9.19
CA PHE A 77 -10.84 -1.04 -8.32
C PHE A 77 -11.82 0.00 -8.86
N GLU A 78 -11.35 1.15 -9.32
CA GLU A 78 -12.21 2.18 -9.92
C GLU A 78 -12.91 1.65 -11.17
N SER A 79 -12.28 0.78 -11.95
CA SER A 79 -12.90 0.15 -13.12
C SER A 79 -14.00 -0.84 -12.75
N VAL A 80 -13.85 -1.60 -11.63
CA VAL A 80 -14.84 -2.58 -11.17
C VAL A 80 -16.01 -1.91 -10.43
N PHE A 81 -15.70 -1.07 -9.45
CA PHE A 81 -16.73 -0.40 -8.63
C PHE A 81 -17.44 0.74 -9.36
N LYS A 82 -16.91 1.23 -10.50
CA LYS A 82 -17.44 2.35 -11.30
C LYS A 82 -17.52 3.67 -10.53
N ILE A 83 -16.72 3.83 -9.51
CA ILE A 83 -16.63 5.04 -8.67
C ILE A 83 -15.16 5.38 -8.40
N ARG A 84 -14.89 6.65 -8.06
CA ARG A 84 -13.57 7.05 -7.61
C ARG A 84 -13.28 6.50 -6.21
N LEU A 85 -12.15 5.85 -6.06
CA LEU A 85 -11.72 5.29 -4.78
C LEU A 85 -11.23 6.39 -3.84
N SER A 86 -11.69 6.34 -2.60
CA SER A 86 -11.13 7.14 -1.51
C SER A 86 -10.04 6.33 -0.80
N GLU A 87 -9.10 7.04 -0.20
CA GLU A 87 -8.00 6.45 0.57
C GLU A 87 -7.86 7.19 1.89
N VAL A 88 -7.55 6.45 2.94
CA VAL A 88 -7.23 6.99 4.25
C VAL A 88 -5.84 6.51 4.65
N TYR A 89 -4.98 7.44 4.99
CA TYR A 89 -3.70 7.15 5.62
C TYR A 89 -3.82 7.35 7.12
N GLN A 90 -3.76 6.25 7.85
CA GLN A 90 -3.83 6.23 9.32
C GLN A 90 -2.91 5.17 9.89
N CYS A 91 -2.46 5.39 11.10
CA CYS A 91 -1.66 4.48 11.91
C CYS A 91 -2.13 4.54 13.37
N THR A 92 -1.48 3.81 14.26
CA THR A 92 -1.76 3.84 15.71
C THR A 92 -1.57 5.24 16.28
N GLU A 93 -0.63 5.98 15.73
CA GLU A 93 -0.24 7.31 16.15
C GLU A 93 -1.23 8.41 15.73
N GLY A 94 -2.06 8.18 14.71
CA GLY A 94 -3.03 9.17 14.30
C GLY A 94 -3.78 8.92 13.00
N PHE A 95 -4.82 9.72 12.77
CA PHE A 95 -5.57 9.81 11.53
C PHE A 95 -4.91 10.87 10.63
N LEU A 96 -3.95 10.43 9.81
CA LEU A 96 -2.95 11.31 9.21
C LEU A 96 -3.42 12.06 7.98
N ALA A 97 -4.07 11.37 7.03
CA ALA A 97 -4.49 11.99 5.77
C ALA A 97 -5.75 11.36 5.19
N THR A 98 -6.47 12.15 4.42
CA THR A 98 -7.68 11.73 3.69
C THR A 98 -7.66 12.21 2.26
N THR A 99 -8.36 11.46 1.41
CA THR A 99 -8.52 11.81 -0.01
C THR A 99 -9.49 12.96 -0.20
N CYS A 100 -9.07 14.00 -0.91
CA CYS A 100 -9.93 15.10 -1.31
C CYS A 100 -10.86 14.72 -2.48
N LYS A 101 -11.80 15.63 -2.84
CA LYS A 101 -12.73 15.45 -3.98
C LYS A 101 -12.04 15.20 -5.34
N LYS A 102 -10.75 15.45 -5.47
CA LYS A 102 -9.95 15.17 -6.68
C LYS A 102 -9.19 13.85 -6.62
N GLY A 103 -9.37 13.05 -5.57
CA GLY A 103 -8.71 11.75 -5.39
C GLY A 103 -7.27 11.84 -4.89
N VAL A 104 -6.85 12.97 -4.34
CA VAL A 104 -5.50 13.19 -3.81
C VAL A 104 -5.54 13.19 -2.30
N LEU A 105 -4.62 12.46 -1.66
CA LEU A 105 -4.43 12.48 -0.22
C LEU A 105 -3.92 13.86 0.24
N HIS A 106 -4.47 14.36 1.33
CA HIS A 106 -3.97 15.53 2.05
C HIS A 106 -3.81 15.20 3.51
N PHE A 107 -2.73 15.65 4.14
CA PHE A 107 -2.62 15.59 5.59
C PHE A 107 -3.77 16.37 6.25
N ASN A 108 -4.22 15.85 7.40
CA ASN A 108 -5.29 16.49 8.18
C ASN A 108 -4.68 17.60 9.07
N GLU A 109 -4.15 18.65 8.45
CA GLU A 109 -3.44 19.75 9.13
C GLU A 109 -4.37 20.72 9.90
N ASP A 110 -5.66 20.44 9.94
CA ASP A 110 -6.62 21.08 10.84
C ASP A 110 -6.44 20.62 12.31
N PHE A 111 -5.88 19.44 12.54
CA PHE A 111 -5.59 18.94 13.88
C PHE A 111 -4.22 18.24 14.01
N LEU A 112 -3.42 18.24 12.95
CA LEU A 112 -2.06 17.69 12.97
C LEU A 112 -1.04 18.76 12.58
N ILE A 113 0.09 18.79 13.28
CA ILE A 113 1.30 19.43 12.79
C ILE A 113 2.15 18.36 12.14
N VAL A 114 2.55 18.59 10.89
CA VAL A 114 3.36 17.65 10.12
C VAL A 114 4.67 18.30 9.70
N GLU A 115 5.76 17.87 10.33
CA GLU A 115 7.13 18.26 9.95
C GLU A 115 7.70 17.21 8.97
N LYS A 116 8.64 17.61 8.10
CA LYS A 116 9.23 16.78 7.07
C LYS A 116 10.69 16.50 7.38
N LYS A 117 11.05 15.25 7.62
CA LYS A 117 12.44 14.79 7.65
C LYS A 117 12.80 14.21 6.29
N PHE A 118 13.36 15.04 5.42
CA PHE A 118 13.71 14.63 4.06
C PHE A 118 14.76 13.52 4.04
N ILE A 119 14.60 12.56 3.13
CA ILE A 119 15.44 11.37 2.97
C ILE A 119 16.15 11.31 1.61
N ASN A 120 15.89 12.27 0.74
CA ASN A 120 16.54 12.40 -0.56
C ASN A 120 16.96 13.86 -0.83
N HIS A 121 17.97 14.04 -1.68
CA HIS A 121 18.53 15.36 -2.01
C HIS A 121 17.51 16.30 -2.68
N GLU A 122 16.61 15.75 -3.51
CA GLU A 122 15.58 16.50 -4.23
C GLU A 122 14.44 16.97 -3.30
N LYS A 123 14.45 16.59 -2.03
CA LYS A 123 13.42 16.94 -1.03
C LYS A 123 11.99 16.59 -1.47
N THR A 124 11.85 15.48 -2.18
CA THR A 124 10.54 14.98 -2.66
C THR A 124 9.98 13.87 -1.80
N LYS A 125 10.84 13.19 -1.00
CA LYS A 125 10.48 12.10 -0.09
C LYS A 125 10.92 12.41 1.33
N PHE A 126 10.07 12.08 2.31
CA PHE A 126 10.33 12.37 3.71
C PHE A 126 9.67 11.36 4.66
N HIS A 127 10.21 11.27 5.88
CA HIS A 127 9.53 10.69 7.03
C HIS A 127 8.68 11.77 7.68
N PRO A 128 7.37 11.56 7.87
CA PRO A 128 6.54 12.50 8.63
C PRO A 128 6.94 12.49 10.11
N ILE A 129 7.11 13.67 10.69
CA ILE A 129 7.15 13.86 12.13
C ILE A 129 5.85 14.52 12.52
N ILE A 130 5.03 13.85 13.32
CA ILE A 130 3.68 14.29 13.63
C ILE A 130 3.50 14.74 15.07
N THR A 131 2.67 15.76 15.25
CA THR A 131 2.10 16.15 16.53
C THR A 131 0.58 16.18 16.38
N ASP A 132 -0.12 15.38 17.19
CA ASP A 132 -1.59 15.35 17.22
C ASP A 132 -2.11 16.32 18.27
N LEU A 133 -2.87 17.33 17.85
CA LEU A 133 -3.37 18.42 18.69
C LEU A 133 -4.63 18.03 19.48
N LEU A 134 -5.31 16.95 19.10
CA LEU A 134 -6.55 16.52 19.75
C LEU A 134 -6.33 15.38 20.75
N ARG A 135 -5.23 14.67 20.63
CA ARG A 135 -4.97 13.44 21.40
C ARG A 135 -4.38 13.78 22.78
N THR A 136 -5.22 13.75 23.80
CA THR A 136 -4.83 14.12 25.18
C THR A 136 -4.48 12.93 26.06
N THR A 137 -5.15 11.76 25.87
CA THR A 137 -4.96 10.58 26.73
C THR A 137 -3.57 9.94 26.56
N GLN A 138 -3.09 9.89 25.34
CA GLN A 138 -1.74 9.44 24.98
C GLN A 138 -1.18 10.44 23.97
N PRO A 139 -0.57 11.54 24.44
CA PRO A 139 -0.08 12.59 23.57
C PRO A 139 0.94 12.06 22.56
N VAL A 140 0.80 12.48 21.31
CA VAL A 140 1.75 12.23 20.22
C VAL A 140 2.36 13.58 19.88
N ILE A 141 3.62 13.81 20.28
CA ILE A 141 4.32 15.07 20.11
C ILE A 141 5.64 14.80 19.39
N ARG A 142 5.82 15.40 18.20
CA ARG A 142 7.00 15.24 17.34
C ARG A 142 7.43 13.80 17.15
N TYR A 143 6.46 12.91 16.99
CA TYR A 143 6.70 11.48 16.76
C TYR A 143 7.11 11.24 15.31
N GLU A 144 8.31 10.73 15.09
CA GLU A 144 8.82 10.38 13.77
C GLU A 144 8.24 9.04 13.32
N LEU A 145 7.50 9.06 12.22
CA LEU A 145 7.00 7.84 11.58
C LEU A 145 8.10 7.22 10.70
N ASN A 146 8.10 5.90 10.61
CA ASN A 146 8.98 5.17 9.70
C ASN A 146 8.37 4.99 8.29
N ASP A 147 7.23 5.62 8.02
CA ASP A 147 6.64 5.65 6.68
C ASP A 147 7.40 6.64 5.79
N ILE A 148 7.48 6.31 4.50
CA ILE A 148 8.05 7.17 3.47
C ILE A 148 6.91 7.76 2.67
N VAL A 149 6.83 9.08 2.66
CA VAL A 149 5.79 9.82 1.96
C VAL A 149 6.41 10.68 0.86
N SER A 150 5.78 10.66 -0.32
CA SER A 150 6.14 11.53 -1.44
C SER A 150 5.22 12.74 -1.50
N ILE A 151 5.82 13.93 -1.71
CA ILE A 151 5.08 15.18 -1.82
C ILE A 151 4.41 15.26 -3.19
N LYS A 152 3.17 15.73 -3.21
CA LYS A 152 2.50 16.16 -4.43
C LYS A 152 2.47 17.68 -4.50
N GLU A 153 3.10 18.23 -5.49
CA GLU A 153 2.96 19.65 -5.80
C GLU A 153 1.58 19.90 -6.45
N ASN A 154 0.88 20.96 -6.00
CA ASN A 154 -0.31 21.50 -6.64
C ASN A 154 -1.51 20.55 -6.83
N CYS A 155 -2.28 20.30 -5.77
CA CYS A 155 -3.61 19.71 -5.92
C CYS A 155 -4.65 20.78 -6.30
N LYS A 156 -5.35 20.56 -7.42
CA LYS A 156 -6.42 21.47 -7.91
C LYS A 156 -7.74 21.34 -7.11
N CYS A 157 -7.74 20.88 -5.87
CA CYS A 157 -8.94 20.75 -5.06
C CYS A 157 -9.31 22.02 -4.29
N GLY A 158 -8.38 22.99 -4.18
CA GLY A 158 -8.49 24.22 -3.43
C GLY A 158 -8.06 24.14 -1.98
N SER A 159 -7.74 22.94 -1.45
CA SER A 159 -7.19 22.79 -0.10
C SER A 159 -5.78 23.40 -0.02
N LYS A 160 -5.47 24.00 1.14
CA LYS A 160 -4.12 24.47 1.48
C LYS A 160 -3.30 23.43 2.21
N PHE A 161 -3.93 22.34 2.66
CA PHE A 161 -3.28 21.24 3.35
C PHE A 161 -2.29 20.54 2.42
N MET A 162 -1.18 20.08 2.98
CA MET A 162 -0.11 19.41 2.25
C MET A 162 -0.64 18.19 1.52
N ALA A 163 -0.47 18.19 0.21
CA ALA A 163 -0.87 17.07 -0.65
C ALA A 163 0.23 16.00 -0.69
N ILE A 164 -0.20 14.75 -0.69
CA ILE A 164 0.62 13.56 -0.77
C ILE A 164 0.43 12.96 -2.16
N ASP A 165 1.52 12.66 -2.85
CA ASP A 165 1.45 11.89 -4.10
C ASP A 165 1.15 10.42 -3.79
N LYS A 166 1.91 9.85 -2.87
CA LYS A 166 1.68 8.48 -2.36
C LYS A 166 2.40 8.23 -1.03
N VAL A 167 1.93 7.24 -0.30
CA VAL A 167 2.68 6.56 0.75
C VAL A 167 3.46 5.43 0.08
N GLU A 168 4.80 5.54 0.06
CA GLU A 168 5.69 4.60 -0.64
C GLU A 168 5.75 3.23 0.05
N GLY A 169 5.64 3.23 1.38
CA GLY A 169 5.84 2.11 2.29
C GLY A 169 6.64 2.55 3.51
N ARG A 170 7.27 1.61 4.17
CA ARG A 170 8.06 1.87 5.38
C ARG A 170 9.55 1.91 5.08
N SER A 171 10.33 2.57 5.91
CA SER A 171 11.80 2.59 5.78
C SER A 171 12.43 1.21 5.93
N ASP A 172 11.84 0.35 6.74
CA ASP A 172 12.21 -1.06 6.88
C ASP A 172 11.86 -1.94 5.65
N ASP A 173 11.15 -1.38 4.66
CA ASP A 173 10.94 -2.01 3.35
C ASP A 173 12.01 -1.63 2.30
N ILE A 174 12.91 -0.71 2.65
CA ILE A 174 14.02 -0.33 1.76
C ILE A 174 14.98 -1.51 1.62
N ILE A 175 15.17 -1.97 0.39
CA ILE A 175 16.14 -3.01 0.07
C ILE A 175 17.54 -2.41 0.10
N SER A 176 18.44 -3.00 0.89
CA SER A 176 19.81 -2.52 1.10
C SER A 176 20.79 -3.58 0.59
N LEU A 177 21.34 -3.39 -0.61
CA LEU A 177 22.25 -4.33 -1.26
C LEU A 177 23.66 -3.74 -1.36
N LEU A 178 24.66 -4.59 -1.46
CA LEU A 178 26.02 -4.18 -1.74
C LEU A 178 26.22 -3.94 -3.24
N ASP A 179 26.86 -2.82 -3.60
CA ASP A 179 27.34 -2.62 -4.95
C ASP A 179 28.66 -3.38 -5.21
N ASP A 180 29.15 -3.35 -6.43
CA ASP A 180 30.38 -4.03 -6.85
C ASP A 180 31.63 -3.48 -6.12
N ASN A 181 31.53 -2.33 -5.45
CA ASN A 181 32.56 -1.71 -4.61
C ASN A 181 32.33 -1.96 -3.10
N LYS A 182 31.40 -2.89 -2.73
CA LYS A 182 31.02 -3.22 -1.35
C LYS A 182 30.44 -2.04 -0.57
N LYS A 183 29.80 -1.07 -1.23
CA LYS A 183 29.06 0.00 -0.60
C LYS A 183 27.57 -0.34 -0.55
N ILE A 184 26.93 -0.01 0.55
CA ILE A 184 25.49 -0.21 0.70
C ILE A 184 24.73 0.76 -0.20
N VAL A 185 23.93 0.22 -1.10
CA VAL A 185 23.00 0.96 -1.94
C VAL A 185 21.58 0.68 -1.48
N LYS A 186 20.85 1.75 -1.15
CA LYS A 186 19.45 1.70 -0.73
C LYS A 186 18.53 1.87 -1.93
N ILE A 187 17.69 0.87 -2.17
CA ILE A 187 16.71 0.87 -3.28
C ILE A 187 15.31 0.90 -2.70
N PHE A 188 14.57 1.94 -3.04
CA PHE A 188 13.21 2.14 -2.54
C PHE A 188 12.23 1.12 -3.13
N PRO A 189 11.20 0.70 -2.37
CA PRO A 189 10.21 -0.30 -2.80
C PRO A 189 9.53 0.01 -4.14
N ASP A 190 9.30 1.29 -4.44
CA ASP A 190 8.67 1.74 -5.68
C ASP A 190 9.47 1.39 -6.94
N ILE A 191 10.81 1.35 -6.84
CA ILE A 191 11.69 0.98 -7.95
C ILE A 191 11.52 -0.49 -8.31
N PHE A 192 11.48 -1.39 -7.30
CA PHE A 192 11.19 -2.81 -7.52
C PHE A 192 9.78 -3.01 -8.08
N ARG A 193 8.78 -2.36 -7.48
CA ARG A 193 7.40 -2.42 -7.93
C ARG A 193 7.26 -2.03 -9.40
N ARG A 194 7.80 -0.88 -9.78
CA ARG A 194 7.78 -0.39 -11.16
C ARG A 194 8.47 -1.36 -12.11
N THR A 195 9.62 -1.90 -11.71
CA THR A 195 10.38 -2.85 -12.52
C THR A 195 9.58 -4.13 -12.78
N ILE A 196 8.91 -4.67 -11.78
CA ILE A 196 8.13 -5.90 -11.88
C ILE A 196 6.88 -5.68 -12.75
N VAL A 197 6.10 -4.63 -12.47
CA VAL A 197 4.86 -4.34 -13.19
C VAL A 197 5.13 -4.06 -14.68
N LEU A 198 6.22 -3.39 -15.01
CA LEU A 198 6.59 -3.11 -16.41
C LEU A 198 7.25 -4.30 -17.13
N SER A 199 7.63 -5.36 -16.43
CA SER A 199 8.30 -6.52 -17.03
C SER A 199 7.36 -7.52 -17.65
N ASP A 200 6.15 -7.68 -17.10
CA ASP A 200 5.15 -8.62 -17.59
C ASP A 200 3.76 -8.21 -17.06
N ASP A 201 2.84 -7.83 -17.96
CA ASP A 201 1.47 -7.40 -17.66
C ASP A 201 0.55 -8.54 -17.19
N ARG A 202 1.00 -9.79 -17.31
CA ARG A 202 0.26 -11.01 -16.93
C ARG A 202 0.46 -11.39 -15.46
N ILE A 203 1.28 -10.63 -14.71
CA ILE A 203 1.53 -10.86 -13.29
C ILE A 203 0.30 -10.45 -12.48
N LYS A 204 -0.23 -11.39 -11.69
CA LYS A 204 -1.37 -11.15 -10.80
C LYS A 204 -0.94 -10.62 -9.45
N ASP A 205 0.16 -11.17 -8.93
CA ASP A 205 0.71 -10.80 -7.63
C ASP A 205 2.19 -11.16 -7.56
N TYR A 206 2.91 -10.52 -6.61
CA TYR A 206 4.34 -10.74 -6.43
C TYR A 206 4.79 -10.38 -5.01
N SER A 207 5.97 -10.88 -4.61
CA SER A 207 6.72 -10.32 -3.49
C SER A 207 8.22 -10.39 -3.74
N VAL A 208 8.94 -9.44 -3.14
CA VAL A 208 10.42 -9.40 -3.09
C VAL A 208 10.81 -9.26 -1.63
N ILE A 209 11.56 -10.20 -1.11
CA ILE A 209 12.02 -10.20 0.28
C ILE A 209 13.54 -10.28 0.27
N GLN A 210 14.20 -9.28 0.87
CA GLN A 210 15.64 -9.35 1.10
C GLN A 210 15.92 -10.24 2.30
N LYS A 211 16.74 -11.28 2.12
CA LYS A 211 17.12 -12.22 3.18
C LYS A 211 18.54 -11.99 3.70
N THR A 212 19.44 -11.57 2.83
CA THR A 212 20.82 -11.24 3.18
C THR A 212 21.24 -9.99 2.42
N GLU A 213 22.47 -9.53 2.62
CA GLU A 213 23.04 -8.40 1.89
C GLU A 213 23.05 -8.56 0.37
N ASN A 214 22.97 -9.81 -0.14
CA ASN A 214 23.05 -10.14 -1.56
C ASN A 214 21.98 -11.12 -2.02
N THR A 215 20.98 -11.44 -1.19
CA THR A 215 19.96 -12.44 -1.55
C THR A 215 18.56 -11.85 -1.50
N LEU A 216 17.85 -11.99 -2.60
CA LEU A 216 16.44 -11.63 -2.74
C LEU A 216 15.61 -12.89 -3.00
N GLU A 217 14.55 -13.10 -2.23
CA GLU A 217 13.50 -14.07 -2.57
C GLU A 217 12.43 -13.38 -3.43
N LEU A 218 12.13 -13.98 -4.57
CA LEU A 218 11.16 -13.48 -5.53
C LEU A 218 10.01 -14.47 -5.71
N TYR A 219 8.80 -14.05 -5.34
CA TYR A 219 7.56 -14.73 -5.66
C TYR A 219 6.85 -14.02 -6.80
N ILE A 220 6.34 -14.79 -7.77
CA ILE A 220 5.52 -14.29 -8.88
C ILE A 220 4.30 -15.18 -9.04
N ASP A 221 3.11 -14.61 -8.90
CA ASP A 221 1.84 -15.25 -9.28
C ASP A 221 1.51 -14.91 -10.74
N SER A 222 1.71 -15.88 -11.61
CA SER A 222 1.33 -15.78 -13.00
C SER A 222 0.98 -17.19 -13.53
N LYS A 223 0.01 -17.26 -14.43
CA LYS A 223 -0.33 -18.49 -15.14
C LYS A 223 0.77 -18.94 -16.14
N PHE A 224 1.74 -18.08 -16.44
CA PHE A 224 2.78 -18.31 -17.43
C PHE A 224 4.11 -18.64 -16.75
N SER A 225 4.68 -19.79 -17.10
CA SER A 225 5.91 -20.32 -16.48
C SER A 225 7.14 -19.44 -16.68
N ASN A 226 7.20 -18.65 -17.73
CA ASN A 226 8.32 -17.77 -18.07
C ASN A 226 8.24 -16.37 -17.43
N SER A 227 7.13 -16.01 -16.75
CA SER A 227 7.00 -14.71 -16.09
C SER A 227 8.08 -14.48 -15.02
N PHE A 228 8.44 -15.53 -14.25
CA PHE A 228 9.54 -15.43 -13.27
C PHE A 228 10.86 -15.02 -13.94
N LEU A 229 11.23 -15.65 -15.06
CA LEU A 229 12.49 -15.33 -15.76
C LEU A 229 12.48 -13.92 -16.35
N SER A 230 11.33 -13.47 -16.85
CA SER A 230 11.17 -12.10 -17.36
C SER A 230 11.39 -11.07 -16.25
N VAL A 231 10.74 -11.27 -15.10
CA VAL A 231 10.88 -10.40 -13.93
C VAL A 231 12.31 -10.41 -13.39
N LYS A 232 12.89 -11.61 -13.21
CA LYS A 232 14.28 -11.76 -12.73
C LYS A 232 15.25 -10.97 -13.61
N LYS A 233 15.20 -11.13 -14.94
CA LYS A 233 16.04 -10.38 -15.88
C LYS A 233 15.82 -8.87 -15.78
N SER A 234 14.59 -8.43 -15.58
CA SER A 234 14.27 -7.00 -15.44
C SER A 234 14.82 -6.42 -14.14
N ILE A 235 14.74 -7.17 -13.03
CA ILE A 235 15.35 -6.78 -11.75
C ILE A 235 16.87 -6.74 -11.89
N GLU A 236 17.51 -7.76 -12.45
CA GLU A 236 18.97 -7.77 -12.68
C GLU A 236 19.42 -6.59 -13.54
N LYS A 237 18.67 -6.26 -14.61
CA LYS A 237 18.94 -5.08 -15.43
C LYS A 237 18.77 -3.77 -14.66
N MET A 238 17.80 -3.70 -13.78
CA MET A 238 17.58 -2.54 -12.91
C MET A 238 18.73 -2.40 -11.90
N LEU A 239 19.14 -3.50 -11.24
CA LEU A 239 20.22 -3.52 -10.25
C LEU A 239 21.57 -3.09 -10.86
N LYS A 240 21.87 -3.49 -12.09
CA LYS A 240 23.07 -3.06 -12.83
C LYS A 240 23.18 -1.53 -12.97
N LYS A 241 22.05 -0.79 -13.02
CA LYS A 241 22.09 0.69 -13.04
C LYS A 241 22.59 1.29 -11.73
N TYR A 242 22.60 0.52 -10.67
CA TYR A 242 23.12 0.87 -9.35
C TYR A 242 24.50 0.26 -9.07
N ASN A 243 25.16 -0.29 -10.12
CA ASN A 243 26.43 -1.02 -10.01
C ASN A 243 26.34 -2.23 -9.07
N ILE A 244 25.20 -2.92 -9.10
CA ILE A 244 24.96 -4.15 -8.32
C ILE A 244 24.86 -5.30 -9.31
N SER A 245 25.89 -6.15 -9.37
CA SER A 245 25.97 -7.30 -10.29
C SER A 245 25.88 -8.65 -9.57
N GLN A 246 26.20 -8.70 -8.28
CA GLN A 246 26.28 -9.95 -7.49
C GLN A 246 25.10 -10.05 -6.54
N VAL A 247 23.91 -10.38 -7.05
CA VAL A 247 22.70 -10.63 -6.25
C VAL A 247 22.07 -11.94 -6.68
N ASP A 248 21.84 -12.81 -5.70
CA ASP A 248 21.11 -14.05 -5.87
C ASP A 248 19.60 -13.80 -5.79
N ILE A 249 18.89 -13.99 -6.89
CA ILE A 249 17.43 -13.91 -6.95
C ILE A 249 16.87 -15.32 -6.96
N LEU A 250 16.36 -15.74 -5.81
CA LEU A 250 15.82 -17.09 -5.57
C LEU A 250 14.31 -17.12 -5.82
N LYS A 251 13.85 -18.13 -6.55
CA LYS A 251 12.43 -18.35 -6.74
C LYS A 251 11.81 -18.96 -5.50
N VAL A 252 10.72 -18.37 -5.02
CA VAL A 252 9.87 -18.97 -3.98
C VAL A 252 8.47 -19.26 -4.54
N ASN A 253 7.88 -20.38 -4.10
CA ASN A 253 6.62 -20.87 -4.66
C ASN A 253 5.39 -20.44 -3.85
N LYS A 254 5.59 -19.74 -2.73
CA LYS A 254 4.51 -19.37 -1.83
C LYS A 254 4.70 -17.93 -1.37
N LEU A 255 3.62 -17.19 -1.37
CA LEU A 255 3.57 -15.86 -0.78
C LEU A 255 3.74 -15.97 0.75
N GLN A 256 4.69 -15.21 1.31
CA GLN A 256 5.01 -15.29 2.74
C GLN A 256 4.23 -14.24 3.54
N PHE A 257 2.90 -14.34 3.56
CA PHE A 257 2.10 -13.62 4.53
C PHE A 257 0.85 -14.42 4.90
N THR A 258 0.37 -14.27 6.13
CA THR A 258 -0.87 -14.85 6.63
C THR A 258 -2.02 -13.87 6.47
N VAL A 259 -3.24 -14.39 6.34
CA VAL A 259 -4.45 -13.57 6.38
C VAL A 259 -4.48 -12.84 7.73
N GLY A 260 -4.59 -11.52 7.70
CA GLY A 260 -4.50 -10.68 8.90
C GLY A 260 -3.19 -9.90 9.05
N ASP A 261 -2.10 -10.36 8.44
CA ASP A 261 -0.88 -9.57 8.32
C ASP A 261 -1.04 -8.51 7.22
N LYS A 262 -0.45 -7.33 7.43
CA LYS A 262 -0.39 -6.31 6.39
C LYS A 262 0.39 -6.84 5.20
N LYS A 263 -0.21 -6.84 4.02
CA LYS A 263 0.44 -7.29 2.79
C LYS A 263 1.56 -6.34 2.39
N ARG A 264 2.80 -6.77 2.60
CA ARG A 264 4.01 -6.06 2.19
C ARG A 264 4.62 -6.79 1.00
N ARG A 265 4.42 -6.26 -0.20
CA ARG A 265 4.97 -6.88 -1.44
C ARG A 265 6.48 -6.79 -1.53
N ILE A 266 7.09 -5.82 -0.88
CA ILE A 266 8.53 -5.63 -0.82
C ILE A 266 8.90 -5.48 0.64
N LYS A 267 9.90 -6.25 1.10
CA LYS A 267 10.28 -6.28 2.50
C LYS A 267 11.77 -6.52 2.64
N ASN A 268 12.39 -5.83 3.57
CA ASN A 268 13.74 -6.15 4.02
C ASN A 268 13.65 -6.92 5.34
N GLU A 269 14.18 -8.14 5.38
CA GLU A 269 14.29 -8.99 6.58
C GLU A 269 15.74 -9.13 7.04
N TYR A 270 16.68 -8.49 6.35
CA TYR A 270 18.11 -8.55 6.65
C TYR A 270 18.55 -7.48 7.68
N SER A 271 17.77 -6.43 7.89
CA SER A 271 18.10 -5.30 8.80
C SER A 271 17.82 -5.63 10.26
#